data_ec859c1022090c0f473161695b9594e9
#
_entry.id   ec859c1022090c0f473161695b9594e9
#
_cell.length_a   1.000
_cell.length_b   1.000
_cell.length_c   1.000
_cell.angle_alpha   90.00
_cell.angle_beta   90.00
_cell.angle_gamma   90.00
#
_symmetry.space_group_name_H-M   'P 1'
#
loop_
_entity.id
_entity.type
_entity.pdbx_description
1 polymer ?
#
loop_
_entity_poly.entity_id
_entity_poly.type
_entity_poly.pdbx_seq_one_letter_code
_entity_poly.pdbx_strand_id
1 'polypeptide(L)'
;MIQGIFNAYNMQERNTEMISIDKASDKSLYEQLYEQMKSEILNEHYAAGEKLPATRQLAAEHKLSRNTVVSAYNQLELEGYIRSVTGSGYYVENISAFSPDKKPRQSHNIQHSSRQSGKTFDYTFSYGNLDYNCYHSRAWRKCLMNAWDMISMADTASYQMSQGSYTLRSLITEYLYMSRGVNCTPEQIILTSGHQRSIDIITHIFSPSDYSFAIEDPGYNGTWEIVSQSPFRIIPIPLENDGVSIDHIQRLRDTLLYVTPSHQFPMGSILPISKRLELIEWAAQSGSYIIEDDYDSELRYQSRPIPSLQSIDNSDHTIYLGTFSKSMSPDLRISYMVLPADLMKAYESRYSHTNCTVPTVLQLALIEFIQSGNYQRHIGAMKNHYKKKHDYILNYVKQNLEDDVIMYGAGAGLHFVAEVKNSKLTQTELISAFEQKGIRIFSTEPFWIRKNLCPENQLLFGFSAIPYEKLPGAMKAFSKIIPVSYTHLTLPTTSRV
;
A
#
# COMPACT_ATOMS: atom_id res chain seq x y z
N MET A 1 -22.41 23.10 -69.43
CA MET A 1 -23.45 23.92 -68.79
C MET A 1 -24.59 23.09 -68.13
N ILE A 2 -24.49 21.73 -68.15
CA ILE A 2 -25.50 20.84 -67.57
C ILE A 2 -25.08 20.31 -66.19
N GLN A 3 -23.77 20.36 -65.84
CA GLN A 3 -23.23 19.89 -64.56
C GLN A 3 -23.38 20.87 -63.40
N GLY A 4 -23.62 22.17 -63.73
CA GLY A 4 -23.80 23.23 -62.70
C GLY A 4 -25.23 23.37 -62.15
N ILE A 5 -26.23 22.80 -62.87
CA ILE A 5 -27.64 22.89 -62.48
C ILE A 5 -28.06 21.70 -61.60
N PHE A 6 -27.34 20.56 -61.67
CA PHE A 6 -27.59 19.40 -60.81
C PHE A 6 -27.06 19.57 -59.38
N ASN A 7 -26.02 20.37 -59.19
CA ASN A 7 -25.51 20.67 -57.83
C ASN A 7 -26.34 21.70 -57.05
N ALA A 8 -27.10 22.55 -57.75
CA ALA A 8 -27.94 23.57 -57.08
C ALA A 8 -29.28 22.97 -56.57
N TYR A 9 -29.77 21.91 -57.21
CA TYR A 9 -31.02 21.26 -56.80
C TYR A 9 -30.89 20.29 -55.61
N ASN A 10 -29.65 19.72 -55.38
CA ASN A 10 -29.38 18.86 -54.24
C ASN A 10 -29.01 19.62 -52.96
N MET A 11 -28.84 20.92 -52.96
CA MET A 11 -28.54 21.72 -51.78
C MET A 11 -29.77 22.17 -51.00
N GLN A 12 -30.97 22.08 -51.53
CA GLN A 12 -32.17 22.58 -50.89
C GLN A 12 -33.04 21.55 -50.12
N GLU A 13 -32.75 20.27 -50.29
CA GLU A 13 -33.53 19.20 -49.58
C GLU A 13 -32.73 18.47 -48.45
N ARG A 14 -31.51 18.85 -48.15
CA ARG A 14 -30.68 18.12 -47.15
C ARG A 14 -30.78 18.61 -45.72
N ASN A 15 -31.52 19.63 -45.37
CA ASN A 15 -31.24 20.32 -44.10
C ASN A 15 -32.39 20.42 -43.09
N THR A 16 -33.46 19.62 -43.15
CA THR A 16 -34.55 19.88 -42.21
C THR A 16 -34.85 18.79 -41.15
N GLU A 17 -34.16 17.67 -41.15
CA GLU A 17 -34.50 16.58 -40.23
C GLU A 17 -33.42 16.12 -39.22
N MET A 18 -32.19 16.69 -39.26
CA MET A 18 -31.07 16.11 -38.50
C MET A 18 -30.85 16.63 -37.08
N ILE A 19 -31.32 17.84 -36.73
CA ILE A 19 -31.16 18.39 -35.38
C ILE A 19 -32.49 18.39 -34.63
N SER A 20 -32.62 17.52 -33.63
CA SER A 20 -33.80 17.41 -32.79
C SER A 20 -33.51 17.98 -31.39
N ILE A 21 -34.15 19.08 -31.02
CA ILE A 21 -34.01 19.72 -29.71
C ILE A 21 -35.22 19.38 -28.83
N ASP A 22 -34.99 18.66 -27.74
CA ASP A 22 -36.01 18.39 -26.74
C ASP A 22 -35.95 19.39 -25.60
N LYS A 23 -36.99 20.25 -25.50
CA LYS A 23 -37.10 21.26 -24.43
C LYS A 23 -37.51 20.68 -23.07
N ALA A 24 -37.91 19.41 -23.02
CA ALA A 24 -38.27 18.70 -21.78
C ALA A 24 -37.09 17.90 -21.20
N SER A 25 -35.96 17.84 -21.91
CA SER A 25 -34.75 17.15 -21.47
C SER A 25 -34.05 17.90 -20.33
N ASP A 26 -33.42 17.18 -19.42
CA ASP A 26 -32.55 17.73 -18.36
C ASP A 26 -31.27 18.40 -18.90
N LYS A 27 -30.90 18.13 -20.18
CA LYS A 27 -29.76 18.78 -20.84
C LYS A 27 -30.13 20.16 -21.35
N SER A 28 -29.23 21.12 -21.17
CA SER A 28 -29.41 22.48 -21.70
C SER A 28 -29.51 22.50 -23.24
N LEU A 29 -30.27 23.43 -23.78
CA LEU A 29 -30.46 23.55 -25.25
C LEU A 29 -29.12 23.75 -26.00
N TYR A 30 -28.13 24.38 -25.34
CA TYR A 30 -26.79 24.56 -25.85
C TYR A 30 -26.06 23.21 -25.95
N GLU A 31 -26.11 22.39 -24.88
CA GLU A 31 -25.46 21.06 -24.88
C GLU A 31 -26.05 20.12 -25.93
N GLN A 32 -27.38 20.11 -26.06
CA GLN A 32 -28.06 19.32 -27.08
C GLN A 32 -27.61 19.67 -28.49
N LEU A 33 -27.58 20.97 -28.79
CA LEU A 33 -27.15 21.47 -30.09
C LEU A 33 -25.67 21.17 -30.36
N TYR A 34 -24.83 21.39 -29.36
CA TYR A 34 -23.40 21.11 -29.45
C TYR A 34 -23.13 19.62 -29.74
N GLU A 35 -23.75 18.70 -28.93
CA GLU A 35 -23.57 17.25 -29.10
C GLU A 35 -24.04 16.77 -30.49
N GLN A 36 -25.17 17.27 -30.95
CA GLN A 36 -25.69 16.88 -32.25
C GLN A 36 -24.81 17.43 -33.38
N MET A 37 -24.45 18.69 -33.40
CA MET A 37 -23.55 19.26 -34.39
C MET A 37 -22.20 18.53 -34.42
N LYS A 38 -21.64 18.21 -33.25
CA LYS A 38 -20.42 17.44 -33.13
C LYS A 38 -20.57 16.03 -33.76
N SER A 39 -21.68 15.36 -33.48
CA SER A 39 -22.00 14.06 -34.08
C SER A 39 -22.11 14.13 -35.60
N GLU A 40 -22.78 15.15 -36.12
CA GLU A 40 -22.93 15.37 -37.57
C GLU A 40 -21.58 15.61 -38.27
N ILE A 41 -20.68 16.36 -37.62
CA ILE A 41 -19.32 16.60 -38.14
C ILE A 41 -18.50 15.29 -38.09
N LEU A 42 -18.56 14.54 -36.98
CA LEU A 42 -17.83 13.29 -36.82
C LEU A 42 -18.33 12.17 -37.76
N ASN A 43 -19.61 12.18 -38.11
CA ASN A 43 -20.20 11.24 -39.05
C ASN A 43 -20.06 11.69 -40.54
N GLU A 44 -19.25 12.72 -40.78
CA GLU A 44 -18.97 13.26 -42.13
C GLU A 44 -20.22 13.77 -42.86
N HIS A 45 -21.31 14.08 -42.14
CA HIS A 45 -22.47 14.73 -42.73
C HIS A 45 -22.15 16.15 -43.17
N TYR A 46 -21.18 16.80 -42.52
CA TYR A 46 -20.52 17.99 -42.97
C TYR A 46 -19.08 17.66 -43.38
N ALA A 47 -18.75 17.92 -44.64
CA ALA A 47 -17.42 17.61 -45.20
C ALA A 47 -16.37 18.58 -44.64
N ALA A 48 -15.09 18.10 -44.60
CA ALA A 48 -13.96 18.98 -44.26
C ALA A 48 -13.91 20.19 -45.19
N GLY A 49 -13.83 21.41 -44.63
CA GLY A 49 -13.88 22.67 -45.33
C GLY A 49 -15.28 23.14 -45.71
N GLU A 50 -16.31 22.39 -45.38
CA GLU A 50 -17.71 22.80 -45.63
C GLU A 50 -18.13 23.92 -44.68
N LYS A 51 -18.92 24.83 -45.20
CA LYS A 51 -19.44 25.95 -44.44
C LYS A 51 -20.68 25.55 -43.65
N LEU A 52 -20.67 25.75 -42.33
CA LEU A 52 -21.82 25.55 -41.49
C LEU A 52 -22.90 26.61 -41.68
N PRO A 53 -24.19 26.29 -41.38
CA PRO A 53 -25.29 27.28 -41.39
C PRO A 53 -24.95 28.51 -40.55
N ALA A 54 -25.40 29.66 -41.02
CA ALA A 54 -25.19 30.89 -40.26
C ALA A 54 -25.94 30.82 -38.91
N THR A 55 -25.34 31.34 -37.84
CA THR A 55 -25.90 31.25 -36.46
C THR A 55 -27.31 31.82 -36.36
N ARG A 56 -27.66 32.84 -37.18
CA ARG A 56 -29.01 33.39 -37.24
C ARG A 56 -30.01 32.46 -37.95
N GLN A 57 -29.55 31.79 -38.98
CA GLN A 57 -30.36 30.84 -39.75
C GLN A 57 -30.67 29.60 -38.89
N LEU A 58 -29.64 28.98 -38.30
CA LEU A 58 -29.82 27.81 -37.45
C LEU A 58 -30.68 28.09 -36.22
N ALA A 59 -30.54 29.29 -35.64
CA ALA A 59 -31.37 29.74 -34.52
C ALA A 59 -32.85 29.85 -34.92
N ALA A 60 -33.13 30.37 -36.10
CA ALA A 60 -34.50 30.51 -36.61
C ALA A 60 -35.14 29.14 -36.94
N GLU A 61 -34.38 28.24 -37.61
CA GLU A 61 -34.85 26.92 -38.03
C GLU A 61 -35.23 26.06 -36.82
N HIS A 62 -34.42 26.06 -35.73
CA HIS A 62 -34.66 25.23 -34.54
C HIS A 62 -35.33 25.96 -33.37
N LYS A 63 -35.83 27.22 -33.59
CA LYS A 63 -36.49 28.06 -32.57
C LYS A 63 -35.63 28.22 -31.30
N LEU A 64 -34.32 28.41 -31.48
CA LEU A 64 -33.32 28.65 -30.45
C LEU A 64 -32.98 30.14 -30.35
N SER A 65 -32.38 30.56 -29.22
CA SER A 65 -31.76 31.86 -29.15
C SER A 65 -30.46 31.90 -29.97
N ARG A 66 -30.17 33.04 -30.59
CA ARG A 66 -28.88 33.22 -31.29
C ARG A 66 -27.69 32.97 -30.37
N ASN A 67 -27.78 33.32 -29.09
CA ASN A 67 -26.71 33.11 -28.12
C ASN A 67 -26.48 31.63 -27.86
N THR A 68 -27.52 30.77 -27.81
CA THR A 68 -27.40 29.31 -27.69
C THR A 68 -26.59 28.73 -28.84
N VAL A 69 -26.88 29.17 -30.09
CA VAL A 69 -26.13 28.68 -31.26
C VAL A 69 -24.69 29.20 -31.26
N VAL A 70 -24.48 30.47 -30.92
CA VAL A 70 -23.13 31.05 -30.83
C VAL A 70 -22.32 30.33 -29.76
N SER A 71 -22.89 30.02 -28.61
CA SER A 71 -22.18 29.27 -27.56
C SER A 71 -21.80 27.84 -28.01
N ALA A 72 -22.70 27.13 -28.72
CA ALA A 72 -22.40 25.82 -29.27
C ALA A 72 -21.28 25.87 -30.33
N TYR A 73 -21.33 26.86 -31.21
CA TYR A 73 -20.28 27.04 -32.23
C TYR A 73 -18.93 27.46 -31.61
N ASN A 74 -18.92 28.33 -30.62
CA ASN A 74 -17.70 28.68 -29.91
C ASN A 74 -17.06 27.48 -29.23
N GLN A 75 -17.88 26.56 -28.66
CA GLN A 75 -17.36 25.33 -28.07
C GLN A 75 -16.78 24.38 -29.13
N LEU A 76 -17.46 24.22 -30.27
CA LEU A 76 -16.95 23.43 -31.40
C LEU A 76 -15.65 24.04 -31.97
N GLU A 77 -15.54 25.38 -32.02
CA GLU A 77 -14.34 26.08 -32.44
C GLU A 77 -13.20 25.90 -31.42
N LEU A 78 -13.49 26.02 -30.13
CA LEU A 78 -12.53 25.82 -29.05
C LEU A 78 -11.97 24.39 -29.07
N GLU A 79 -12.80 23.38 -29.38
CA GLU A 79 -12.40 21.98 -29.49
C GLU A 79 -11.76 21.66 -30.86
N GLY A 80 -11.72 22.59 -31.82
CA GLY A 80 -11.09 22.42 -33.11
C GLY A 80 -11.91 21.64 -34.15
N TYR A 81 -13.22 21.46 -33.95
CA TYR A 81 -14.08 20.81 -34.96
C TYR A 81 -14.42 21.76 -36.10
N ILE A 82 -14.46 23.05 -35.79
CA ILE A 82 -14.74 24.13 -36.78
C ILE A 82 -13.78 25.29 -36.59
N ARG A 83 -13.65 26.15 -37.60
CA ARG A 83 -12.94 27.42 -37.51
C ARG A 83 -13.81 28.56 -37.99
N SER A 84 -13.65 29.71 -37.38
CA SER A 84 -14.30 30.94 -37.87
C SER A 84 -13.45 31.63 -38.92
N VAL A 85 -14.12 32.16 -39.93
CA VAL A 85 -13.50 33.04 -40.95
C VAL A 85 -14.22 34.38 -40.91
N THR A 86 -13.47 35.41 -40.55
CA THR A 86 -13.99 36.77 -40.39
C THR A 86 -14.76 37.23 -41.63
N GLY A 87 -16.01 37.61 -41.46
CA GLY A 87 -16.89 38.06 -42.55
C GLY A 87 -17.50 36.94 -43.40
N SER A 88 -17.10 35.67 -43.19
CA SER A 88 -17.56 34.56 -44.01
C SER A 88 -18.39 33.54 -43.21
N GLY A 89 -18.05 33.26 -41.95
CA GLY A 89 -18.78 32.32 -41.10
C GLY A 89 -17.91 31.18 -40.57
N TYR A 90 -18.52 30.04 -40.19
CA TYR A 90 -17.86 28.89 -39.59
C TYR A 90 -17.68 27.78 -40.64
N TYR A 91 -16.54 27.10 -40.59
CA TYR A 91 -16.15 26.02 -41.51
C TYR A 91 -15.64 24.79 -40.72
N VAL A 92 -15.99 23.61 -41.19
CA VAL A 92 -15.53 22.34 -40.60
C VAL A 92 -14.04 22.16 -40.82
N GLU A 93 -13.31 21.79 -39.80
CA GLU A 93 -11.88 21.43 -39.87
C GLU A 93 -11.66 20.03 -40.43
N ASN A 94 -10.46 19.77 -40.95
CA ASN A 94 -10.08 18.46 -41.45
C ASN A 94 -9.73 17.54 -40.27
N ILE A 95 -10.72 16.75 -39.81
CA ILE A 95 -10.57 15.80 -38.73
C ILE A 95 -10.52 14.35 -39.20
N SER A 96 -10.17 14.11 -40.47
CA SER A 96 -10.15 12.77 -41.11
C SER A 96 -9.26 11.72 -40.44
N ALA A 97 -8.41 12.10 -39.44
CA ALA A 97 -7.68 11.19 -38.60
C ALA A 97 -8.51 10.62 -37.41
N PHE A 98 -9.73 11.12 -37.17
CA PHE A 98 -10.63 10.68 -36.12
C PHE A 98 -11.73 9.80 -36.72
N SER A 99 -11.46 8.48 -36.81
CA SER A 99 -12.53 7.52 -37.13
C SER A 99 -13.40 7.32 -35.88
N PRO A 100 -14.73 7.56 -35.96
CA PRO A 100 -15.65 7.35 -34.83
C PRO A 100 -15.91 5.88 -34.48
N ASP A 101 -15.29 4.94 -35.18
CA ASP A 101 -15.43 3.50 -34.96
C ASP A 101 -14.76 2.95 -33.68
N LYS A 102 -14.52 3.79 -32.68
CA LYS A 102 -14.28 3.26 -31.34
C LYS A 102 -15.64 2.89 -30.72
N LYS A 103 -16.18 1.70 -31.07
CA LYS A 103 -17.07 0.98 -30.17
C LYS A 103 -16.54 1.15 -28.73
N PRO A 104 -17.39 1.46 -27.74
CA PRO A 104 -16.97 1.46 -26.34
C PRO A 104 -16.09 0.23 -26.18
N ARG A 105 -14.85 0.41 -25.71
CA ARG A 105 -13.96 -0.74 -25.44
C ARG A 105 -14.81 -1.66 -24.60
N GLN A 106 -15.24 -2.78 -25.21
CA GLN A 106 -15.81 -3.86 -24.43
C GLN A 106 -14.80 -4.04 -23.31
N SER A 107 -15.24 -3.86 -22.09
CA SER A 107 -14.42 -4.19 -20.94
C SER A 107 -13.94 -5.60 -21.21
N HIS A 108 -12.68 -5.75 -21.67
CA HIS A 108 -12.05 -7.05 -21.54
C HIS A 108 -12.34 -7.39 -20.10
N ASN A 109 -13.04 -8.48 -19.87
CA ASN A 109 -13.09 -9.10 -18.56
C ASN A 109 -11.63 -9.27 -18.16
N ILE A 110 -11.07 -8.21 -17.56
CA ILE A 110 -9.94 -8.36 -16.69
C ILE A 110 -10.55 -9.28 -15.64
N GLN A 111 -10.25 -10.56 -15.78
CA GLN A 111 -10.45 -11.47 -14.69
C GLN A 111 -9.68 -10.82 -13.56
N HIS A 112 -10.38 -9.99 -12.78
CA HIS A 112 -9.96 -9.73 -11.44
C HIS A 112 -9.86 -11.14 -10.86
N SER A 113 -8.65 -11.65 -10.81
CA SER A 113 -8.36 -12.74 -9.93
C SER A 113 -8.76 -12.21 -8.57
N SER A 114 -10.03 -12.35 -8.24
CA SER A 114 -10.53 -12.16 -6.90
C SER A 114 -9.72 -13.16 -6.08
N ARG A 115 -8.71 -12.66 -5.43
CA ARG A 115 -7.87 -13.41 -4.47
C ARG A 115 -8.68 -13.82 -3.24
N GLN A 116 -9.93 -14.17 -3.43
CA GLN A 116 -10.72 -14.79 -2.41
C GLN A 116 -11.47 -15.96 -3.08
N SER A 117 -10.86 -17.14 -2.98
CA SER A 117 -11.65 -18.37 -3.01
C SER A 117 -12.77 -18.16 -2.00
N GLY A 118 -14.02 -18.35 -2.40
CA GLY A 118 -15.21 -18.19 -1.55
C GLY A 118 -15.30 -19.22 -0.39
N LYS A 119 -14.19 -19.77 0.08
CA LYS A 119 -14.11 -20.61 1.26
C LYS A 119 -14.19 -19.75 2.51
N THR A 120 -15.23 -19.90 3.29
CA THR A 120 -15.31 -19.37 4.65
C THR A 120 -14.55 -20.31 5.60
N PHE A 121 -13.75 -19.75 6.50
CA PHE A 121 -13.02 -20.49 7.52
C PHE A 121 -13.58 -20.14 8.90
N ASP A 122 -13.68 -21.12 9.77
CA ASP A 122 -14.11 -20.91 11.16
C ASP A 122 -13.07 -20.08 11.93
N TYR A 123 -11.79 -20.35 11.64
CA TYR A 123 -10.64 -19.71 12.27
C TYR A 123 -9.59 -19.33 11.23
N THR A 124 -9.05 -18.10 11.35
CA THR A 124 -8.01 -17.61 10.44
C THR A 124 -6.83 -17.05 11.26
N PHE A 125 -5.68 -17.67 11.11
CA PHE A 125 -4.41 -17.25 11.74
C PHE A 125 -3.60 -16.35 10.80
N SER A 126 -4.19 -15.22 10.39
CA SER A 126 -3.53 -14.27 9.47
C SER A 126 -2.58 -13.33 10.19
N TYR A 127 -1.43 -13.09 9.59
CA TYR A 127 -0.53 -12.01 9.99
C TYR A 127 -0.96 -10.69 9.33
N GLY A 128 -0.78 -9.59 10.06
CA GLY A 128 -0.96 -8.23 9.53
C GLY A 128 -2.31 -7.59 9.83
N ASN A 129 -3.38 -8.38 9.97
CA ASN A 129 -4.68 -7.88 10.38
C ASN A 129 -4.72 -7.66 11.90
N LEU A 130 -5.40 -6.61 12.33
CA LEU A 130 -5.59 -6.33 13.76
C LEU A 130 -7.01 -6.67 14.22
N ASP A 131 -7.18 -6.87 15.53
CA ASP A 131 -8.51 -7.06 16.11
C ASP A 131 -9.31 -5.76 16.01
N TYR A 132 -10.49 -5.85 15.41
CA TYR A 132 -11.41 -4.72 15.24
C TYR A 132 -11.63 -3.95 16.56
N ASN A 133 -11.78 -4.66 17.67
CA ASN A 133 -12.03 -4.06 18.98
C ASN A 133 -10.85 -3.24 19.52
N CYS A 134 -9.64 -3.42 18.97
CA CYS A 134 -8.45 -2.70 19.43
C CYS A 134 -8.31 -1.31 18.82
N TYR A 135 -8.72 -1.09 17.58
CA TYR A 135 -8.45 0.18 16.89
C TYR A 135 -9.68 1.08 16.70
N HIS A 136 -10.90 0.57 16.90
CA HIS A 136 -12.12 1.39 16.88
C HIS A 136 -12.32 2.18 18.19
N SER A 137 -11.41 3.12 18.48
CA SER A 137 -11.53 3.93 19.69
C SER A 137 -12.37 5.19 19.44
N ARG A 138 -13.27 5.50 20.41
CA ARG A 138 -14.05 6.76 20.38
C ARG A 138 -13.14 7.99 20.40
N ALA A 139 -11.99 7.89 21.08
CA ALA A 139 -11.02 8.97 21.14
C ALA A 139 -10.39 9.24 19.78
N TRP A 140 -9.99 8.19 19.03
CA TRP A 140 -9.46 8.35 17.67
C TRP A 140 -10.48 8.97 16.71
N ARG A 141 -11.74 8.48 16.76
CA ARG A 141 -12.83 9.06 15.97
C ARG A 141 -13.00 10.55 16.26
N LYS A 142 -12.96 10.95 17.54
CA LYS A 142 -13.06 12.37 17.90
C LYS A 142 -11.93 13.19 17.31
N CYS A 143 -10.68 12.73 17.40
CA CYS A 143 -9.53 13.41 16.79
C CYS A 143 -9.68 13.55 15.28
N LEU A 144 -10.21 12.53 14.57
CA LEU A 144 -10.48 12.62 13.13
C LEU A 144 -11.53 13.69 12.80
N MET A 145 -12.60 13.77 13.56
CA MET A 145 -13.63 14.80 13.35
C MET A 145 -13.08 16.19 13.61
N ASN A 146 -12.34 16.40 14.71
CA ASN A 146 -11.70 17.67 15.02
C ASN A 146 -10.70 18.06 13.91
N ALA A 147 -9.90 17.12 13.42
CA ALA A 147 -8.95 17.38 12.34
C ALA A 147 -9.67 17.80 11.04
N TRP A 148 -10.81 17.20 10.74
CA TRP A 148 -11.62 17.57 9.58
C TRP A 148 -12.19 18.97 9.72
N ASP A 149 -12.71 19.32 10.91
CA ASP A 149 -13.23 20.66 11.21
C ASP A 149 -12.13 21.72 11.06
N MET A 150 -10.91 21.45 11.55
CA MET A 150 -9.76 22.34 11.38
C MET A 150 -9.43 22.62 9.92
N ILE A 151 -9.44 21.58 9.07
CA ILE A 151 -9.18 21.75 7.63
C ILE A 151 -10.32 22.52 6.96
N SER A 152 -11.56 22.24 7.34
CA SER A 152 -12.75 22.87 6.74
C SER A 152 -12.86 24.35 7.10
N MET A 153 -12.28 24.78 8.24
CA MET A 153 -12.24 26.18 8.69
C MET A 153 -10.99 26.93 8.20
N ALA A 154 -10.07 26.26 7.52
CA ALA A 154 -8.87 26.90 7.00
C ALA A 154 -9.20 27.79 5.80
N ASP A 155 -8.68 29.03 5.80
CA ASP A 155 -8.91 30.01 4.72
C ASP A 155 -8.33 29.56 3.36
N THR A 156 -7.35 28.66 3.38
CA THR A 156 -6.69 28.18 2.16
C THR A 156 -6.35 26.70 2.27
N ALA A 157 -6.59 25.95 1.18
CA ALA A 157 -6.03 24.62 0.99
C ALA A 157 -4.62 24.74 0.39
N SER A 158 -3.62 24.18 1.07
CA SER A 158 -2.23 24.21 0.61
C SER A 158 -1.62 22.82 0.56
N TYR A 159 -0.67 22.65 -0.36
CA TYR A 159 0.17 21.43 -0.38
C TYR A 159 1.14 21.43 0.79
N GLN A 160 1.40 20.25 1.34
CA GLN A 160 2.34 20.07 2.43
C GLN A 160 3.78 19.91 1.93
N MET A 161 4.75 20.23 2.79
CA MET A 161 6.15 19.89 2.58
C MET A 161 6.32 18.37 2.43
N SER A 162 7.31 17.95 1.65
CA SER A 162 7.59 16.54 1.35
C SER A 162 7.75 15.64 2.59
N GLN A 163 8.34 16.17 3.66
CA GLN A 163 8.54 15.47 4.92
C GLN A 163 7.25 15.33 5.78
N GLY A 164 6.21 16.12 5.50
CA GLY A 164 5.00 16.21 6.32
C GLY A 164 5.09 17.21 7.47
N SER A 165 4.06 17.23 8.31
CA SER A 165 3.89 18.21 9.41
C SER A 165 5.06 18.23 10.37
N TYR A 166 5.65 19.39 10.58
CA TYR A 166 6.73 19.59 11.54
C TYR A 166 6.29 19.23 12.97
N THR A 167 5.08 19.62 13.36
CA THR A 167 4.51 19.31 14.67
C THR A 167 4.42 17.79 14.90
N LEU A 168 3.96 17.03 13.89
CA LEU A 168 3.91 15.56 14.01
C LEU A 168 5.32 14.96 14.12
N ARG A 169 6.27 15.45 13.31
CA ARG A 169 7.65 14.98 13.34
C ARG A 169 8.31 15.27 14.71
N SER A 170 8.04 16.43 15.31
CA SER A 170 8.52 16.77 16.67
C SER A 170 7.96 15.81 17.72
N LEU A 171 6.65 15.50 17.67
CA LEU A 171 6.04 14.54 18.59
C LEU A 171 6.58 13.11 18.39
N ILE A 172 6.87 12.73 17.17
CA ILE A 172 7.52 11.43 16.87
C ILE A 172 8.94 11.40 17.43
N THR A 173 9.71 12.49 17.31
CA THR A 173 11.06 12.61 17.89
C THR A 173 11.02 12.36 19.41
N GLU A 174 10.14 13.04 20.13
CA GLU A 174 9.97 12.87 21.59
C GLU A 174 9.57 11.43 21.93
N TYR A 175 8.58 10.88 21.21
CA TYR A 175 8.13 9.51 21.40
C TYR A 175 9.24 8.49 21.19
N LEU A 176 10.00 8.62 20.14
CA LEU A 176 11.10 7.71 19.79
C LEU A 176 12.23 7.77 20.82
N TYR A 177 12.59 8.97 21.27
CA TYR A 177 13.60 9.13 22.32
C TYR A 177 13.18 8.40 23.60
N MET A 178 11.94 8.61 24.06
CA MET A 178 11.44 8.02 25.28
C MET A 178 11.20 6.51 25.20
N SER A 179 10.80 6.01 24.05
CA SER A 179 10.39 4.59 23.90
C SER A 179 11.51 3.69 23.39
N ARG A 180 12.42 4.21 22.54
CA ARG A 180 13.43 3.42 21.82
C ARG A 180 14.86 3.95 21.98
N GLY A 181 15.02 5.11 22.61
CA GLY A 181 16.30 5.80 22.74
C GLY A 181 16.79 6.42 21.43
N VAL A 182 15.99 6.42 20.35
CA VAL A 182 16.37 6.99 19.05
C VAL A 182 16.72 8.46 19.23
N ASN A 183 17.93 8.83 18.82
CA ASN A 183 18.43 10.20 18.89
C ASN A 183 18.37 10.83 17.51
N CYS A 184 17.41 11.70 17.29
CA CYS A 184 17.22 12.40 16.02
C CYS A 184 16.58 13.77 16.24
N THR A 185 16.56 14.60 15.19
CA THR A 185 15.82 15.86 15.15
C THR A 185 14.57 15.74 14.24
N PRO A 186 13.57 16.62 14.38
CA PRO A 186 12.40 16.60 13.49
C PRO A 186 12.77 16.76 12.01
N GLU A 187 13.88 17.40 11.70
CA GLU A 187 14.38 17.60 10.33
C GLU A 187 14.83 16.29 9.67
N GLN A 188 15.25 15.30 10.47
CA GLN A 188 15.66 13.98 9.99
C GLN A 188 14.50 13.03 9.76
N ILE A 189 13.27 13.40 10.20
CA ILE A 189 12.09 12.55 10.08
C ILE A 189 11.33 12.85 8.79
N ILE A 190 10.94 11.79 8.09
CA ILE A 190 10.11 11.83 6.90
C ILE A 190 8.88 10.95 7.12
N LEU A 191 7.69 11.52 6.97
CA LEU A 191 6.43 10.79 7.02
C LEU A 191 6.16 10.10 5.67
N THR A 192 5.75 8.85 5.71
CA THR A 192 5.50 8.04 4.51
C THR A 192 4.16 7.30 4.59
N SER A 193 3.57 7.00 3.43
CA SER A 193 2.31 6.24 3.33
C SER A 193 2.49 4.72 3.53
N GLY A 194 3.31 4.34 4.49
CA GLY A 194 3.62 2.96 4.85
C GLY A 194 5.06 2.57 4.54
N HIS A 195 5.49 1.47 5.16
CA HIS A 195 6.85 0.93 5.06
C HIS A 195 7.35 0.80 3.60
N GLN A 196 6.52 0.30 2.71
CA GLN A 196 6.87 0.12 1.30
C GLN A 196 7.31 1.43 0.63
N ARG A 197 6.65 2.56 0.96
CA ARG A 197 7.06 3.87 0.46
C ARG A 197 8.40 4.33 1.06
N SER A 198 8.68 3.97 2.31
CA SER A 198 10.00 4.25 2.92
C SER A 198 11.11 3.51 2.17
N ILE A 199 10.93 2.22 1.89
CA ILE A 199 11.91 1.42 1.11
C ILE A 199 12.05 1.98 -0.32
N ASP A 200 10.97 2.32 -0.98
CA ASP A 200 11.00 2.92 -2.32
C ASP A 200 11.81 4.24 -2.33
N ILE A 201 11.62 5.11 -1.35
CA ILE A 201 12.43 6.32 -1.22
C ILE A 201 13.92 6.00 -1.01
N ILE A 202 14.24 5.04 -0.15
CA ILE A 202 15.63 4.61 0.12
C ILE A 202 16.27 4.09 -1.16
N THR A 203 15.58 3.23 -1.93
CA THR A 203 16.12 2.72 -3.20
C THR A 203 16.35 3.79 -4.27
N HIS A 204 15.74 4.96 -4.11
CA HIS A 204 15.97 6.11 -4.99
C HIS A 204 17.04 7.08 -4.48
N ILE A 205 17.30 7.13 -3.18
CA ILE A 205 18.37 7.96 -2.62
C ILE A 205 19.74 7.36 -2.95
N PHE A 206 19.86 6.05 -2.89
CA PHE A 206 21.09 5.33 -3.19
C PHE A 206 21.17 4.94 -4.67
N SER A 207 22.40 4.86 -5.18
CA SER A 207 22.69 4.40 -6.54
C SER A 207 22.90 2.89 -6.57
N PRO A 208 22.18 2.12 -7.38
CA PRO A 208 22.42 0.67 -7.49
C PRO A 208 23.73 0.29 -8.17
N SER A 209 24.43 1.24 -8.82
CA SER A 209 25.80 1.02 -9.32
C SER A 209 26.85 1.05 -8.19
N ASP A 210 26.54 1.77 -7.10
CA ASP A 210 27.47 2.03 -6.01
C ASP A 210 27.20 1.15 -4.80
N TYR A 211 25.93 0.73 -4.62
CA TYR A 211 25.49 -0.05 -3.47
C TYR A 211 24.84 -1.37 -3.87
N SER A 212 25.04 -2.42 -3.07
CA SER A 212 24.22 -3.63 -3.05
C SER A 212 23.15 -3.55 -1.94
N PHE A 213 22.17 -4.45 -1.98
CA PHE A 213 21.11 -4.53 -0.97
C PHE A 213 21.12 -5.90 -0.31
N ALA A 214 21.50 -5.96 0.95
CA ALA A 214 21.49 -7.17 1.76
C ALA A 214 20.22 -7.24 2.62
N ILE A 215 19.63 -8.42 2.75
CA ILE A 215 18.41 -8.63 3.50
C ILE A 215 18.43 -10.00 4.19
N GLU A 216 17.84 -10.07 5.39
CA GLU A 216 17.61 -11.32 6.12
C GLU A 216 16.89 -12.37 5.26
N ASP A 217 17.29 -13.64 5.34
CA ASP A 217 16.67 -14.75 4.63
C ASP A 217 16.53 -15.98 5.57
N PRO A 218 15.31 -16.23 6.12
CA PRO A 218 14.04 -15.57 5.80
C PRO A 218 13.93 -14.14 6.34
N GLY A 219 13.18 -13.30 5.62
CA GLY A 219 12.95 -11.90 5.96
C GLY A 219 11.60 -11.38 5.44
N TYR A 220 11.32 -10.11 5.71
CA TYR A 220 10.05 -9.51 5.29
C TYR A 220 9.97 -9.36 3.76
N ASN A 221 9.06 -10.11 3.15
CA ASN A 221 8.90 -10.16 1.69
C ASN A 221 8.51 -8.82 1.06
N GLY A 222 7.76 -7.96 1.78
CA GLY A 222 7.37 -6.65 1.27
C GLY A 222 8.56 -5.72 0.98
N THR A 223 9.72 -5.96 1.58
CA THR A 223 10.96 -5.23 1.29
C THR A 223 11.64 -5.77 0.04
N TRP A 224 11.93 -7.08 -0.01
CA TRP A 224 12.64 -7.63 -1.17
C TRP A 224 11.82 -7.58 -2.47
N GLU A 225 10.49 -7.66 -2.38
CA GLU A 225 9.60 -7.51 -3.55
C GLU A 225 9.74 -6.11 -4.18
N ILE A 226 9.91 -5.06 -3.36
CA ILE A 226 10.14 -3.70 -3.87
C ILE A 226 11.57 -3.58 -4.44
N VAL A 227 12.56 -4.02 -3.68
CA VAL A 227 13.96 -3.93 -4.09
C VAL A 227 14.21 -4.74 -5.36
N SER A 228 13.53 -5.87 -5.55
CA SER A 228 13.64 -6.69 -6.77
C SER A 228 13.14 -6.00 -8.04
N GLN A 229 12.32 -4.95 -7.91
CA GLN A 229 11.87 -4.13 -9.04
C GLN A 229 12.88 -3.04 -9.42
N SER A 230 13.93 -2.88 -8.64
CA SER A 230 15.03 -1.96 -8.87
C SER A 230 16.28 -2.74 -9.31
N PRO A 231 17.28 -2.10 -9.93
CA PRO A 231 18.49 -2.79 -10.39
C PRO A 231 19.51 -3.09 -9.29
N PHE A 232 19.14 -3.04 -8.01
CA PHE A 232 20.04 -3.44 -6.92
C PHE A 232 20.39 -4.92 -6.96
N ARG A 233 21.67 -5.22 -6.72
CA ARG A 233 22.11 -6.59 -6.43
C ARG A 233 21.59 -6.99 -5.05
N ILE A 234 20.67 -7.96 -4.97
CA ILE A 234 20.13 -8.47 -3.71
C ILE A 234 21.03 -9.58 -3.17
N ILE A 235 21.38 -9.48 -1.89
CA ILE A 235 22.23 -10.44 -1.17
C ILE A 235 21.42 -11.00 0.00
N PRO A 236 20.91 -12.24 -0.09
CA PRO A 236 20.21 -12.88 1.03
C PRO A 236 21.22 -13.31 2.12
N ILE A 237 21.02 -12.81 3.33
CA ILE A 237 21.85 -13.10 4.50
C ILE A 237 21.16 -14.17 5.36
N PRO A 238 21.80 -15.32 5.62
CA PRO A 238 21.19 -16.36 6.43
C PRO A 238 21.01 -15.90 7.88
N LEU A 239 19.96 -16.46 8.52
CA LEU A 239 19.75 -16.30 9.95
C LEU A 239 20.47 -17.42 10.73
N GLU A 240 20.96 -17.03 11.89
CA GLU A 240 21.36 -17.91 12.98
C GLU A 240 20.27 -17.92 14.08
N ASN A 241 20.45 -18.70 15.12
CA ASN A 241 19.44 -18.80 16.19
C ASN A 241 19.15 -17.46 16.89
N ASP A 242 20.10 -16.54 16.89
CA ASP A 242 20.05 -15.25 17.55
C ASP A 242 20.04 -14.06 16.58
N GLY A 243 19.61 -14.28 15.34
CA GLY A 243 19.44 -13.27 14.32
C GLY A 243 20.37 -13.43 13.12
N VAL A 244 20.66 -12.34 12.44
CA VAL A 244 21.41 -12.32 11.19
C VAL A 244 22.87 -12.79 11.40
N SER A 245 23.40 -13.53 10.39
CA SER A 245 24.80 -14.02 10.42
C SER A 245 25.80 -12.89 10.15
N ILE A 246 26.61 -12.58 11.15
CA ILE A 246 27.62 -11.54 11.05
C ILE A 246 28.75 -11.94 10.08
N ASP A 247 29.17 -13.20 10.06
CA ASP A 247 30.24 -13.69 9.18
C ASP A 247 29.97 -13.44 7.69
N HIS A 248 28.69 -13.48 7.29
CA HIS A 248 28.28 -13.17 5.92
C HIS A 248 28.31 -11.67 5.63
N ILE A 249 28.08 -10.83 6.64
CA ILE A 249 27.99 -9.38 6.51
C ILE A 249 29.36 -8.72 6.48
N GLN A 250 30.30 -9.18 7.32
CA GLN A 250 31.63 -8.56 7.49
C GLN A 250 32.43 -8.42 6.18
N ARG A 251 32.14 -9.25 5.17
CA ARG A 251 32.80 -9.23 3.86
C ARG A 251 32.18 -8.23 2.87
N LEU A 252 31.01 -7.70 3.19
CA LEU A 252 30.30 -6.78 2.32
C LEU A 252 30.85 -5.35 2.47
N ARG A 253 30.74 -4.58 1.40
CA ARG A 253 31.11 -3.18 1.31
C ARG A 253 30.03 -2.44 0.54
N ASP A 254 29.88 -1.16 0.78
CA ASP A 254 28.93 -0.31 0.07
C ASP A 254 27.56 -1.01 -0.06
N THR A 255 27.01 -1.38 1.09
CA THR A 255 25.82 -2.24 1.16
C THR A 255 24.75 -1.63 2.05
N LEU A 256 23.50 -1.66 1.58
CA LEU A 256 22.32 -1.36 2.39
C LEU A 256 21.86 -2.67 3.05
N LEU A 257 22.01 -2.79 4.35
CA LEU A 257 21.60 -3.99 5.09
C LEU A 257 20.26 -3.76 5.77
N TYR A 258 19.22 -4.46 5.30
CA TYR A 258 17.90 -4.45 5.93
C TYR A 258 17.79 -5.54 7.00
N VAL A 259 17.45 -5.13 8.23
CA VAL A 259 17.30 -6.02 9.39
C VAL A 259 16.12 -5.61 10.26
N THR A 260 15.56 -6.60 10.98
CA THR A 260 14.50 -6.46 11.98
C THR A 260 15.00 -6.85 13.38
N PRO A 261 15.95 -6.09 13.98
CA PRO A 261 16.81 -6.55 15.07
C PRO A 261 16.10 -6.66 16.42
N SER A 262 14.96 -5.99 16.58
CA SER A 262 14.18 -5.99 17.83
C SER A 262 13.21 -7.16 17.91
N HIS A 263 12.75 -7.64 16.76
CA HIS A 263 11.87 -8.78 16.60
C HIS A 263 11.97 -9.26 15.14
N GLN A 264 12.91 -10.16 14.88
CA GLN A 264 13.22 -10.63 13.54
C GLN A 264 11.98 -11.23 12.85
N PHE A 265 11.69 -10.78 11.66
CA PHE A 265 10.56 -11.30 10.90
C PHE A 265 11.01 -12.37 9.90
N PRO A 266 10.41 -13.58 9.89
CA PRO A 266 9.26 -14.01 10.70
C PRO A 266 9.63 -14.77 12.00
N MET A 267 10.91 -15.10 12.25
CA MET A 267 11.33 -16.03 13.28
C MET A 267 11.25 -15.49 14.72
N GLY A 268 11.16 -14.17 14.88
CA GLY A 268 10.98 -13.50 16.17
C GLY A 268 12.21 -13.52 17.08
N SER A 269 13.39 -13.82 16.57
CA SER A 269 14.64 -13.70 17.32
C SER A 269 14.96 -12.24 17.62
N ILE A 270 15.72 -12.01 18.69
CA ILE A 270 16.19 -10.69 19.09
C ILE A 270 17.70 -10.66 18.87
N LEU A 271 18.17 -9.69 18.10
CA LEU A 271 19.58 -9.52 17.83
C LEU A 271 20.32 -9.09 19.12
N PRO A 272 21.28 -9.88 19.62
CA PRO A 272 22.01 -9.56 20.86
C PRO A 272 22.89 -8.31 20.71
N ILE A 273 23.22 -7.68 21.84
CA ILE A 273 23.98 -6.42 21.84
C ILE A 273 25.36 -6.58 21.19
N SER A 274 26.03 -7.72 21.34
CA SER A 274 27.30 -7.99 20.68
C SER A 274 27.20 -7.86 19.16
N LYS A 275 26.23 -8.56 18.56
CA LYS A 275 25.98 -8.50 17.11
C LYS A 275 25.54 -7.10 16.65
N ARG A 276 24.77 -6.38 17.49
CA ARG A 276 24.38 -4.99 17.19
C ARG A 276 25.60 -4.06 17.07
N LEU A 277 26.54 -4.17 17.99
CA LEU A 277 27.78 -3.39 17.97
C LEU A 277 28.66 -3.77 16.77
N GLU A 278 28.77 -5.06 16.46
CA GLU A 278 29.50 -5.54 15.28
C GLU A 278 28.91 -5.01 13.97
N LEU A 279 27.56 -4.95 13.85
CA LEU A 279 26.89 -4.37 12.69
C LEU A 279 27.15 -2.87 12.52
N ILE A 280 27.11 -2.11 13.61
CA ILE A 280 27.40 -0.67 13.60
C ILE A 280 28.84 -0.42 13.19
N GLU A 281 29.79 -1.16 13.79
CA GLU A 281 31.19 -1.06 13.44
C GLU A 281 31.44 -1.43 11.98
N TRP A 282 30.84 -2.53 11.51
CA TRP A 282 30.90 -2.92 10.10
C TRP A 282 30.38 -1.82 9.17
N ALA A 283 29.21 -1.24 9.46
CA ALA A 283 28.62 -0.20 8.62
C ALA A 283 29.56 1.01 8.49
N ALA A 284 30.10 1.50 9.62
CA ALA A 284 31.01 2.62 9.65
C ALA A 284 32.34 2.35 8.89
N GLN A 285 32.89 1.13 8.99
CA GLN A 285 34.15 0.77 8.35
C GLN A 285 34.03 0.47 6.85
N SER A 286 32.83 0.05 6.41
CA SER A 286 32.61 -0.44 5.05
C SER A 286 31.92 0.54 4.12
N GLY A 287 31.57 1.76 4.58
CA GLY A 287 30.76 2.70 3.83
C GLY A 287 29.32 2.24 3.61
N SER A 288 28.86 1.30 4.42
CA SER A 288 27.53 0.69 4.33
C SER A 288 26.53 1.38 5.24
N TYR A 289 25.23 1.11 5.04
CA TYR A 289 24.17 1.61 5.91
C TYR A 289 23.29 0.45 6.40
N ILE A 290 22.81 0.58 7.64
CA ILE A 290 21.84 -0.34 8.23
C ILE A 290 20.44 0.28 8.10
N ILE A 291 19.49 -0.49 7.58
CA ILE A 291 18.07 -0.14 7.57
C ILE A 291 17.42 -0.95 8.68
N GLU A 292 17.21 -0.32 9.84
CA GLU A 292 16.56 -0.93 11.00
C GLU A 292 15.04 -0.78 10.85
N ASP A 293 14.33 -1.88 10.63
CA ASP A 293 12.87 -1.89 10.62
C ASP A 293 12.32 -2.31 12.00
N ASP A 294 11.67 -1.37 12.65
CA ASP A 294 11.12 -1.50 14.00
C ASP A 294 9.58 -1.45 13.94
N TYR A 295 8.98 -2.53 13.45
CA TYR A 295 7.58 -2.57 13.04
C TYR A 295 6.57 -2.85 14.18
N ASP A 296 7.00 -3.47 15.30
CA ASP A 296 6.12 -3.94 16.38
C ASP A 296 6.69 -3.83 17.80
N SER A 297 7.66 -2.94 17.99
CA SER A 297 8.38 -2.78 19.27
C SER A 297 7.51 -2.43 20.47
N GLU A 298 6.32 -1.84 20.25
CA GLU A 298 5.35 -1.56 21.30
C GLU A 298 4.75 -2.85 21.89
N LEU A 299 4.73 -3.94 21.13
CA LEU A 299 4.03 -5.18 21.47
C LEU A 299 4.98 -6.24 22.06
N ARG A 300 5.70 -5.85 23.11
CA ARG A 300 6.57 -6.76 23.89
C ARG A 300 5.87 -7.19 25.17
N TYR A 301 5.86 -8.51 25.43
CA TYR A 301 5.06 -9.07 26.51
C TYR A 301 5.88 -9.47 27.74
N GLN A 302 7.15 -9.84 27.55
CA GLN A 302 8.00 -10.42 28.61
C GLN A 302 9.13 -9.48 29.06
N SER A 303 9.45 -8.45 28.30
CA SER A 303 10.57 -7.57 28.60
C SER A 303 10.22 -6.09 28.40
N ARG A 304 11.07 -5.20 28.90
CA ARG A 304 11.05 -3.77 28.53
C ARG A 304 11.48 -3.60 27.08
N PRO A 305 11.13 -2.49 26.43
CA PRO A 305 11.65 -2.17 25.11
C PRO A 305 13.18 -2.23 25.10
N ILE A 306 13.76 -2.81 24.05
CA ILE A 306 15.20 -2.85 23.83
C ILE A 306 15.59 -1.57 23.10
N PRO A 307 16.71 -0.90 23.42
CA PRO A 307 17.20 0.21 22.63
C PRO A 307 17.36 -0.16 21.16
N SER A 308 17.05 0.77 20.24
CA SER A 308 17.23 0.57 18.80
C SER A 308 18.73 0.48 18.42
N LEU A 309 19.05 -0.01 17.23
CA LEU A 309 20.38 0.10 16.66
C LEU A 309 20.78 1.57 16.50
N GLN A 310 19.86 2.39 16.00
CA GLN A 310 20.07 3.82 15.81
C GLN A 310 20.45 4.52 17.14
N SER A 311 19.87 4.09 18.27
CA SER A 311 20.14 4.71 19.58
C SER A 311 21.56 4.48 20.11
N ILE A 312 22.25 3.47 19.62
CA ILE A 312 23.62 3.11 20.01
C ILE A 312 24.63 3.36 18.89
N ASP A 313 24.16 3.81 17.73
CA ASP A 313 25.00 4.16 16.58
C ASP A 313 25.47 5.61 16.69
N ASN A 314 26.77 5.78 16.97
CA ASN A 314 27.42 7.09 17.00
C ASN A 314 28.07 7.47 15.65
N SER A 315 27.97 6.60 14.64
CA SER A 315 28.57 6.78 13.32
C SER A 315 27.64 7.35 12.26
N ASP A 316 26.34 7.52 12.60
CA ASP A 316 25.28 8.02 11.73
C ASP A 316 25.09 7.18 10.43
N HIS A 317 25.18 5.83 10.56
CA HIS A 317 25.00 4.89 9.46
C HIS A 317 23.70 4.07 9.56
N THR A 318 22.83 4.38 10.53
CA THR A 318 21.56 3.66 10.71
C THR A 318 20.38 4.50 10.26
N ILE A 319 19.65 3.99 9.27
CA ILE A 319 18.35 4.47 8.85
C ILE A 319 17.30 3.73 9.69
N TYR A 320 16.47 4.46 10.45
CA TYR A 320 15.44 3.85 11.29
C TYR A 320 14.07 3.96 10.61
N LEU A 321 13.34 2.85 10.57
CA LEU A 321 11.97 2.79 10.05
C LEU A 321 10.99 2.45 11.17
N GLY A 322 9.91 3.22 11.26
CA GLY A 322 8.82 2.97 12.20
C GLY A 322 7.45 3.11 11.54
N THR A 323 6.44 2.51 12.16
CA THR A 323 5.08 2.51 11.60
C THR A 323 4.00 2.55 12.65
N PHE A 324 2.91 3.25 12.35
CA PHE A 324 1.67 3.20 13.15
C PHE A 324 0.73 2.06 12.71
N SER A 325 1.12 1.28 11.70
CA SER A 325 0.27 0.19 11.15
C SER A 325 0.01 -0.93 12.15
N LYS A 326 0.93 -1.19 13.09
CA LYS A 326 0.79 -2.23 14.12
C LYS A 326 0.30 -1.69 15.44
N SER A 327 0.58 -0.42 15.72
CA SER A 327 0.19 0.24 16.95
C SER A 327 -1.16 0.98 16.86
N MET A 328 -1.67 1.25 15.65
CA MET A 328 -2.96 1.90 15.42
C MET A 328 -3.84 1.08 14.46
N SER A 329 -3.61 1.18 13.15
CA SER A 329 -4.30 0.39 12.12
C SER A 329 -3.48 0.36 10.84
N PRO A 330 -3.43 -0.79 10.13
CA PRO A 330 -2.83 -0.87 8.80
C PRO A 330 -3.49 0.06 7.79
N ASP A 331 -4.77 0.39 7.96
CA ASP A 331 -5.56 1.25 7.05
C ASP A 331 -5.14 2.72 7.09
N LEU A 332 -4.52 3.18 8.19
CA LEU A 332 -4.07 4.57 8.32
C LEU A 332 -2.93 4.89 7.35
N ARG A 333 -2.15 3.90 6.98
CA ARG A 333 -1.00 4.06 6.08
C ARG A 333 -0.07 5.19 6.53
N ILE A 334 0.26 5.25 7.82
CA ILE A 334 1.21 6.19 8.39
C ILE A 334 2.43 5.43 8.89
N SER A 335 3.58 5.73 8.28
CA SER A 335 4.90 5.28 8.71
C SER A 335 5.84 6.48 8.69
N TYR A 336 7.02 6.29 9.22
CA TYR A 336 8.05 7.32 9.21
C TYR A 336 9.43 6.67 9.11
N MET A 337 10.38 7.43 8.61
CA MET A 337 11.79 7.07 8.62
C MET A 337 12.62 8.19 9.21
N VAL A 338 13.70 7.82 9.89
CA VAL A 338 14.73 8.73 10.37
C VAL A 338 15.97 8.51 9.50
N LEU A 339 16.36 9.53 8.79
CA LEU A 339 17.57 9.48 7.95
C LEU A 339 18.78 10.08 8.65
N PRO A 340 19.98 9.50 8.50
CA PRO A 340 21.23 10.16 8.74
C PRO A 340 21.30 11.56 8.11
N ALA A 341 22.00 12.49 8.76
CA ALA A 341 22.04 13.89 8.34
C ALA A 341 22.55 14.07 6.89
N ASP A 342 23.53 13.28 6.48
CA ASP A 342 24.06 13.34 5.11
C ASP A 342 23.06 12.82 4.06
N LEU A 343 22.25 11.84 4.41
CA LEU A 343 21.20 11.31 3.52
C LEU A 343 20.03 12.29 3.37
N MET A 344 19.81 13.19 4.33
CA MET A 344 18.80 14.24 4.19
C MET A 344 19.06 15.15 3.00
N LYS A 345 20.32 15.48 2.71
CA LYS A 345 20.68 16.26 1.51
C LYS A 345 20.29 15.54 0.22
N ALA A 346 20.53 14.23 0.16
CA ALA A 346 20.15 13.41 -0.98
C ALA A 346 18.60 13.30 -1.12
N TYR A 347 17.89 13.19 0.00
CA TYR A 347 16.44 13.23 0.03
C TYR A 347 15.90 14.59 -0.48
N GLU A 348 16.37 15.68 0.05
CA GLU A 348 15.93 17.03 -0.32
C GLU A 348 16.15 17.33 -1.79
N SER A 349 17.32 16.94 -2.33
CA SER A 349 17.64 17.15 -3.75
C SER A 349 16.65 16.45 -4.71
N ARG A 350 16.05 15.33 -4.28
CA ARG A 350 15.13 14.53 -5.11
C ARG A 350 13.66 14.80 -4.82
N TYR A 351 13.32 15.10 -3.56
CA TYR A 351 11.93 15.12 -3.08
C TYR A 351 11.45 16.49 -2.59
N SER A 352 12.27 17.56 -2.59
CA SER A 352 11.85 18.89 -2.15
C SER A 352 10.63 19.45 -2.90
N HIS A 353 10.44 19.05 -4.15
CA HIS A 353 9.30 19.46 -5.00
C HIS A 353 8.11 18.51 -4.94
N THR A 354 8.18 17.47 -4.12
CA THR A 354 7.06 16.54 -3.94
C THR A 354 6.25 16.88 -2.71
N ASN A 355 5.04 16.33 -2.63
CA ASN A 355 4.19 16.48 -1.47
C ASN A 355 4.29 15.26 -0.55
N CYS A 356 4.06 15.47 0.75
CA CYS A 356 3.92 14.36 1.70
C CYS A 356 2.79 13.43 1.27
N THR A 357 3.07 12.13 1.31
CA THR A 357 2.10 11.09 0.90
C THR A 357 1.08 10.73 1.98
N VAL A 358 1.26 11.25 3.21
CA VAL A 358 0.31 11.06 4.32
C VAL A 358 -0.71 12.20 4.31
N PRO A 359 -2.02 11.92 4.23
CA PRO A 359 -3.06 12.96 4.21
C PRO A 359 -3.01 13.88 5.44
N THR A 360 -3.22 15.19 5.23
CA THR A 360 -3.20 16.22 6.28
C THR A 360 -4.14 15.88 7.44
N VAL A 361 -5.35 15.44 7.14
CA VAL A 361 -6.35 15.09 8.15
C VAL A 361 -5.86 13.99 9.09
N LEU A 362 -5.15 13.00 8.58
CA LEU A 362 -4.60 11.92 9.41
C LEU A 362 -3.43 12.41 10.27
N GLN A 363 -2.60 13.31 9.73
CA GLN A 363 -1.51 13.91 10.50
C GLN A 363 -2.04 14.76 11.66
N LEU A 364 -3.04 15.62 11.41
CA LEU A 364 -3.68 16.46 12.43
C LEU A 364 -4.37 15.61 13.51
N ALA A 365 -5.11 14.57 13.10
CA ALA A 365 -5.75 13.66 14.04
C ALA A 365 -4.73 12.92 14.93
N LEU A 366 -3.58 12.52 14.36
CA LEU A 366 -2.53 11.84 15.10
C LEU A 366 -1.80 12.79 16.07
N ILE A 367 -1.59 14.04 15.67
CA ILE A 367 -1.07 15.09 16.55
C ILE A 367 -1.95 15.22 17.80
N GLU A 368 -3.25 15.43 17.62
CA GLU A 368 -4.20 15.55 18.74
C GLU A 368 -4.23 14.26 19.59
N PHE A 369 -4.21 13.10 18.94
CA PHE A 369 -4.24 11.81 19.62
C PHE A 369 -3.02 11.58 20.50
N ILE A 370 -1.82 11.99 20.06
CA ILE A 370 -0.57 11.92 20.82
C ILE A 370 -0.59 12.97 21.94
N GLN A 371 -0.85 14.24 21.63
CA GLN A 371 -0.82 15.35 22.61
C GLN A 371 -1.82 15.18 23.74
N SER A 372 -2.99 14.61 23.46
CA SER A 372 -4.00 14.31 24.49
C SER A 372 -3.66 13.11 25.38
N GLY A 373 -2.53 12.43 25.16
CA GLY A 373 -2.12 11.22 25.87
C GLY A 373 -2.96 9.99 25.52
N ASN A 374 -3.85 10.10 24.53
CA ASN A 374 -4.69 8.98 24.09
C ASN A 374 -3.87 7.88 23.41
N TYR A 375 -2.79 8.24 22.71
CA TYR A 375 -1.92 7.28 22.06
C TYR A 375 -1.26 6.34 23.08
N GLN A 376 -0.67 6.84 24.15
CA GLN A 376 -0.04 6.03 25.20
C GLN A 376 -1.04 5.11 25.88
N ARG A 377 -2.25 5.61 26.18
CA ARG A 377 -3.34 4.80 26.74
C ARG A 377 -3.78 3.70 25.79
N HIS A 378 -3.86 4.01 24.51
CA HIS A 378 -4.19 3.05 23.46
C HIS A 378 -3.14 1.93 23.35
N ILE A 379 -1.85 2.26 23.29
CA ILE A 379 -0.75 1.28 23.29
C ILE A 379 -0.82 0.36 24.52
N GLY A 380 -1.03 0.92 25.70
CA GLY A 380 -1.19 0.14 26.94
C GLY A 380 -2.36 -0.84 26.87
N ALA A 381 -3.51 -0.40 26.36
CA ALA A 381 -4.69 -1.25 26.20
C ALA A 381 -4.45 -2.37 25.15
N MET A 382 -3.87 -2.04 24.01
CA MET A 382 -3.51 -3.00 22.97
C MET A 382 -2.54 -4.06 23.49
N LYS A 383 -1.46 -3.63 24.13
CA LYS A 383 -0.47 -4.55 24.73
C LYS A 383 -1.13 -5.55 25.66
N ASN A 384 -2.01 -5.09 26.57
CA ASN A 384 -2.73 -5.95 27.50
C ASN A 384 -3.69 -6.91 26.77
N HIS A 385 -4.39 -6.43 25.75
CA HIS A 385 -5.31 -7.24 24.95
C HIS A 385 -4.57 -8.36 24.22
N TYR A 386 -3.51 -8.04 23.49
CA TYR A 386 -2.74 -9.03 22.73
C TYR A 386 -1.92 -9.96 23.63
N LYS A 387 -1.44 -9.48 24.79
CA LYS A 387 -0.79 -10.30 25.79
C LYS A 387 -1.69 -11.45 26.26
N LYS A 388 -2.97 -11.20 26.49
CA LYS A 388 -3.93 -12.26 26.86
C LYS A 388 -4.03 -13.36 25.80
N LYS A 389 -4.12 -12.97 24.52
CA LYS A 389 -4.17 -13.93 23.40
C LYS A 389 -2.87 -14.73 23.30
N HIS A 390 -1.76 -14.02 23.34
CA HIS A 390 -0.40 -14.58 23.29
C HIS A 390 -0.19 -15.61 24.41
N ASP A 391 -0.41 -15.23 25.65
CA ASP A 391 -0.21 -16.10 26.80
C ASP A 391 -1.15 -17.32 26.76
N TYR A 392 -2.40 -17.15 26.31
CA TYR A 392 -3.32 -18.26 26.13
C TYR A 392 -2.79 -19.30 25.13
N ILE A 393 -2.32 -18.86 23.97
CA ILE A 393 -1.81 -19.73 22.91
C ILE A 393 -0.58 -20.50 23.41
N LEU A 394 0.41 -19.81 23.98
CA LEU A 394 1.63 -20.45 24.48
C LEU A 394 1.36 -21.45 25.60
N ASN A 395 0.47 -21.10 26.56
CA ASN A 395 0.07 -22.01 27.62
C ASN A 395 -0.65 -23.24 27.05
N TYR A 396 -1.52 -23.05 26.05
CA TYR A 396 -2.19 -24.18 25.40
C TYR A 396 -1.20 -25.11 24.71
N VAL A 397 -0.26 -24.58 23.93
CA VAL A 397 0.78 -25.37 23.25
C VAL A 397 1.64 -26.10 24.28
N LYS A 398 2.08 -25.42 25.31
CA LYS A 398 2.88 -26.03 26.39
C LYS A 398 2.16 -27.22 27.12
N GLN A 399 0.84 -27.07 27.31
CA GLN A 399 0.07 -28.10 28.02
C GLN A 399 -0.36 -29.28 27.14
N ASN A 400 -0.52 -29.09 25.84
CA ASN A 400 -1.19 -30.04 24.97
C ASN A 400 -0.36 -30.47 23.75
N LEU A 401 0.71 -29.75 23.40
CA LEU A 401 1.46 -29.93 22.14
C LEU A 401 2.99 -29.75 22.34
N GLU A 402 3.51 -29.81 23.57
CA GLU A 402 4.93 -29.51 23.87
C GLU A 402 5.88 -30.46 23.12
N ASP A 403 5.48 -31.73 22.99
CA ASP A 403 6.25 -32.71 22.26
C ASP A 403 6.13 -32.60 20.74
N ASP A 404 5.10 -31.95 20.25
CA ASP A 404 4.71 -31.96 18.84
C ASP A 404 5.00 -30.65 18.10
N VAL A 405 5.04 -29.50 18.82
CA VAL A 405 5.14 -28.16 18.20
C VAL A 405 6.16 -27.31 18.94
N ILE A 406 7.03 -26.64 18.15
CA ILE A 406 7.88 -25.55 18.64
C ILE A 406 7.28 -24.23 18.18
N MET A 407 7.17 -23.25 19.09
CA MET A 407 6.71 -21.89 18.78
C MET A 407 7.90 -20.93 18.82
N TYR A 408 8.30 -20.41 17.66
CA TYR A 408 9.30 -19.34 17.55
C TYR A 408 8.62 -17.97 17.64
N GLY A 409 9.32 -16.95 18.15
CA GLY A 409 8.82 -15.59 18.24
C GLY A 409 7.99 -15.29 19.50
N ALA A 410 8.11 -16.09 20.55
CA ALA A 410 7.31 -15.96 21.78
C ALA A 410 7.60 -14.70 22.63
N GLY A 411 8.55 -13.84 22.26
CA GLY A 411 8.96 -12.66 23.06
C GLY A 411 8.12 -11.42 22.82
N ALA A 412 7.57 -11.26 21.63
CA ALA A 412 6.92 -10.02 21.17
C ALA A 412 5.97 -10.27 19.97
N GLY A 413 5.34 -9.21 19.47
CA GLY A 413 4.66 -9.19 18.20
C GLY A 413 3.28 -9.82 18.18
N LEU A 414 2.79 -10.05 16.97
CA LEU A 414 1.42 -10.49 16.68
C LEU A 414 1.34 -11.83 15.96
N HIS A 415 2.46 -12.54 15.89
CA HIS A 415 2.57 -13.84 15.24
C HIS A 415 3.62 -14.72 15.91
N PHE A 416 3.56 -15.98 15.57
CA PHE A 416 4.58 -17.01 15.84
C PHE A 416 4.92 -17.71 14.54
N VAL A 417 6.07 -18.37 14.49
CA VAL A 417 6.29 -19.49 13.56
C VAL A 417 6.11 -20.78 14.35
N ALA A 418 5.15 -21.58 13.92
CA ALA A 418 4.89 -22.89 14.51
C ALA A 418 5.61 -23.96 13.67
N GLU A 419 6.53 -24.69 14.28
CA GLU A 419 7.20 -25.85 13.67
C GLU A 419 6.57 -27.14 14.17
N VAL A 420 6.04 -27.95 13.26
CA VAL A 420 5.49 -29.27 13.57
C VAL A 420 6.62 -30.28 13.56
N LYS A 421 7.02 -30.76 14.74
CA LYS A 421 8.10 -31.73 14.88
C LYS A 421 7.75 -33.02 14.16
N ASN A 422 8.74 -33.67 13.56
CA ASN A 422 8.62 -34.99 12.92
C ASN A 422 7.47 -35.10 11.89
N SER A 423 6.97 -33.98 11.34
CA SER A 423 5.95 -34.02 10.30
C SER A 423 6.45 -34.78 9.07
N LYS A 424 5.63 -35.71 8.58
CA LYS A 424 5.84 -36.36 7.27
C LYS A 424 5.15 -35.61 6.12
N LEU A 425 4.34 -34.63 6.47
CA LEU A 425 3.63 -33.79 5.50
C LEU A 425 4.49 -32.58 5.14
N THR A 426 4.46 -32.25 3.88
CA THR A 426 5.00 -30.98 3.38
C THR A 426 4.16 -29.80 3.90
N GLN A 427 4.69 -28.59 3.85
CA GLN A 427 4.00 -27.38 4.28
C GLN A 427 2.65 -27.22 3.55
N THR A 428 2.59 -27.50 2.26
CA THR A 428 1.36 -27.43 1.45
C THR A 428 0.32 -28.47 1.91
N GLU A 429 0.74 -29.68 2.23
CA GLU A 429 -0.15 -30.72 2.74
C GLU A 429 -0.66 -30.39 4.14
N LEU A 430 0.20 -29.85 5.02
CA LEU A 430 -0.20 -29.36 6.34
C LEU A 430 -1.26 -28.26 6.21
N ILE A 431 -1.03 -27.25 5.38
CA ILE A 431 -2.00 -26.16 5.14
C ILE A 431 -3.33 -26.75 4.63
N SER A 432 -3.28 -27.67 3.68
CA SER A 432 -4.48 -28.33 3.14
C SER A 432 -5.25 -29.09 4.22
N ALA A 433 -4.56 -29.78 5.12
CA ALA A 433 -5.17 -30.49 6.25
C ALA A 433 -5.86 -29.52 7.22
N PHE A 434 -5.26 -28.36 7.49
CA PHE A 434 -5.88 -27.30 8.28
C PHE A 434 -7.11 -26.72 7.59
N GLU A 435 -7.04 -26.41 6.30
CA GLU A 435 -8.16 -25.88 5.52
C GLU A 435 -9.36 -26.82 5.49
N GLN A 436 -9.14 -28.13 5.38
CA GLN A 436 -10.22 -29.15 5.42
C GLN A 436 -10.95 -29.16 6.77
N LYS A 437 -10.33 -28.66 7.83
CA LYS A 437 -10.92 -28.54 9.18
C LYS A 437 -11.38 -27.12 9.51
N GLY A 438 -11.54 -26.27 8.50
CA GLY A 438 -12.03 -24.89 8.66
C GLY A 438 -11.00 -23.93 9.28
N ILE A 439 -9.72 -24.27 9.27
CA ILE A 439 -8.65 -23.42 9.78
C ILE A 439 -7.82 -22.89 8.60
N ARG A 440 -7.67 -21.58 8.50
CA ARG A 440 -6.74 -20.94 7.58
C ARG A 440 -5.44 -20.59 8.31
N ILE A 441 -4.34 -21.20 7.88
CA ILE A 441 -2.99 -20.92 8.33
C ILE A 441 -2.11 -20.64 7.11
N PHE A 442 -0.93 -20.07 7.30
CA PHE A 442 -0.14 -19.53 6.20
C PHE A 442 1.25 -20.18 6.13
N SER A 443 1.78 -20.24 4.91
CA SER A 443 3.13 -20.69 4.62
C SER A 443 4.18 -19.67 5.11
N THR A 444 5.35 -20.15 5.51
CA THR A 444 6.54 -19.33 5.71
C THR A 444 7.36 -19.15 4.43
N GLU A 445 7.11 -19.95 3.39
CA GLU A 445 7.84 -19.91 2.12
C GLU A 445 7.89 -18.54 1.44
N PRO A 446 6.82 -17.70 1.45
CA PRO A 446 6.89 -16.36 0.85
C PRO A 446 7.97 -15.45 1.45
N PHE A 447 8.46 -15.74 2.63
CA PHE A 447 9.48 -14.95 3.34
C PHE A 447 10.92 -15.42 3.05
N TRP A 448 11.09 -16.49 2.30
CA TRP A 448 12.38 -17.02 1.87
C TRP A 448 12.72 -16.55 0.46
N ILE A 449 13.87 -15.93 0.28
CA ILE A 449 14.42 -15.63 -1.05
C ILE A 449 14.93 -16.94 -1.64
N ARG A 450 15.69 -17.70 -0.86
CA ARG A 450 16.17 -19.05 -1.21
C ARG A 450 15.14 -20.09 -0.84
N LYS A 451 14.11 -20.25 -1.67
CA LYS A 451 12.95 -21.13 -1.43
C LYS A 451 13.32 -22.56 -1.03
N ASN A 452 14.40 -23.09 -1.60
CA ASN A 452 14.91 -24.44 -1.32
C ASN A 452 15.45 -24.62 0.12
N LEU A 453 15.64 -23.55 0.87
CA LEU A 453 16.06 -23.60 2.28
C LEU A 453 14.88 -23.45 3.24
N CYS A 454 13.68 -23.21 2.76
CA CYS A 454 12.49 -23.11 3.59
C CYS A 454 12.15 -24.47 4.22
N PRO A 455 12.05 -24.58 5.56
CA PRO A 455 11.60 -25.80 6.20
C PRO A 455 10.15 -26.16 5.84
N GLU A 456 9.90 -27.40 5.48
CA GLU A 456 8.58 -27.86 5.05
C GLU A 456 7.56 -28.06 6.18
N ASN A 457 7.99 -27.95 7.43
CA ASN A 457 7.17 -28.19 8.62
C ASN A 457 6.89 -26.91 9.43
N GLN A 458 7.24 -25.72 8.88
CA GLN A 458 7.03 -24.43 9.54
C GLN A 458 5.83 -23.68 8.96
N LEU A 459 4.99 -23.14 9.82
CA LEU A 459 3.78 -22.41 9.48
C LEU A 459 3.76 -21.03 10.15
N LEU A 460 3.31 -20.01 9.42
CA LEU A 460 3.09 -18.68 10.00
C LEU A 460 1.75 -18.66 10.74
N PHE A 461 1.80 -18.35 12.01
CA PHE A 461 0.69 -18.36 12.94
C PHE A 461 0.39 -16.95 13.47
N GLY A 462 -0.39 -16.16 12.73
CA GLY A 462 -0.81 -14.84 13.16
C GLY A 462 -2.05 -14.89 14.06
N PHE A 463 -2.00 -14.29 15.24
CA PHE A 463 -3.09 -14.41 16.23
C PHE A 463 -3.86 -13.11 16.48
N SER A 464 -3.41 -12.01 15.91
CA SER A 464 -3.96 -10.69 16.20
C SER A 464 -5.45 -10.56 15.86
N ALA A 465 -5.88 -11.05 14.70
CA ALA A 465 -7.24 -10.88 14.20
C ALA A 465 -8.27 -11.83 14.85
N ILE A 466 -7.85 -12.94 15.44
CA ILE A 466 -8.79 -13.90 16.06
C ILE A 466 -9.38 -13.30 17.34
N PRO A 467 -10.70 -13.21 17.49
CA PRO A 467 -11.32 -12.81 18.75
C PRO A 467 -10.92 -13.74 19.91
N TYR A 468 -10.68 -13.18 21.09
CA TYR A 468 -10.20 -13.94 22.24
C TYR A 468 -11.13 -15.12 22.58
N GLU A 469 -12.45 -14.93 22.47
CA GLU A 469 -13.48 -15.92 22.77
C GLU A 469 -13.43 -17.13 21.81
N LYS A 470 -12.87 -16.95 20.63
CA LYS A 470 -12.71 -18.03 19.63
C LYS A 470 -11.42 -18.84 19.81
N LEU A 471 -10.44 -18.33 20.56
CA LEU A 471 -9.14 -19.00 20.74
C LEU A 471 -9.26 -20.42 21.29
N PRO A 472 -10.11 -20.71 22.31
CA PRO A 472 -10.24 -22.09 22.81
C PRO A 472 -10.67 -23.08 21.73
N GLY A 473 -11.65 -22.70 20.90
CA GLY A 473 -12.09 -23.52 19.77
C GLY A 473 -11.03 -23.68 18.69
N ALA A 474 -10.34 -22.57 18.35
CA ALA A 474 -9.29 -22.57 17.35
C ALA A 474 -8.11 -23.47 17.75
N MET A 475 -7.61 -23.35 18.99
CA MET A 475 -6.50 -24.17 19.50
C MET A 475 -6.87 -25.64 19.65
N LYS A 476 -8.10 -25.95 20.07
CA LYS A 476 -8.60 -27.33 20.10
C LYS A 476 -8.73 -27.94 18.70
N ALA A 477 -9.12 -27.15 17.71
CA ALA A 477 -9.17 -27.61 16.32
C ALA A 477 -7.75 -27.79 15.74
N PHE A 478 -6.84 -26.87 16.05
CA PHE A 478 -5.42 -26.95 15.69
C PHE A 478 -4.77 -28.24 16.26
N SER A 479 -4.93 -28.52 17.54
CA SER A 479 -4.32 -29.69 18.19
C SER A 479 -4.81 -31.03 17.64
N LYS A 480 -5.98 -31.12 17.04
CA LYS A 480 -6.50 -32.35 16.44
C LYS A 480 -5.83 -32.73 15.11
N ILE A 481 -5.18 -31.77 14.47
CA ILE A 481 -4.56 -31.94 13.14
C ILE A 481 -3.11 -32.38 13.31
N ILE A 482 -2.42 -31.88 14.33
CA ILE A 482 -1.00 -32.14 14.58
C ILE A 482 -0.70 -33.62 14.71
N PRO A 483 -1.40 -34.47 15.52
CA PRO A 483 -1.13 -35.90 15.60
C PRO A 483 -1.36 -36.63 14.27
N VAL A 484 -2.25 -36.14 13.41
CA VAL A 484 -2.52 -36.75 12.10
C VAL A 484 -1.35 -36.58 11.15
N SER A 485 -0.48 -35.57 11.37
CA SER A 485 0.73 -35.38 10.58
C SER A 485 1.75 -36.51 10.70
N TYR A 486 1.67 -37.31 11.76
CA TYR A 486 2.53 -38.52 11.97
C TYR A 486 1.98 -39.76 11.28
N THR A 487 0.68 -39.84 11.00
CA THR A 487 0.03 -40.95 10.33
C THR A 487 -0.31 -40.55 8.90
N HIS A 488 0.03 -41.43 7.94
CA HIS A 488 -0.33 -41.20 6.53
C HIS A 488 -1.85 -40.98 6.38
N LEU A 489 -2.27 -39.75 6.03
CA LEU A 489 -3.57 -39.54 5.43
C LEU A 489 -3.53 -40.19 4.05
N THR A 490 -4.04 -41.39 3.92
CA THR A 490 -4.38 -41.94 2.62
C THR A 490 -5.41 -41.01 2.00
N LEU A 491 -5.01 -40.26 0.98
CA LEU A 491 -5.94 -39.53 0.12
C LEU A 491 -7.00 -40.51 -0.37
N PRO A 492 -8.29 -40.18 -0.33
CA PRO A 492 -9.28 -41.05 -0.93
C PRO A 492 -8.95 -41.15 -2.43
N THR A 493 -8.51 -42.34 -2.82
CA THR A 493 -8.39 -42.71 -4.23
C THR A 493 -9.80 -42.56 -4.83
N THR A 494 -10.01 -41.54 -5.66
CA THR A 494 -11.16 -41.47 -6.55
C THR A 494 -11.07 -42.68 -7.46
N SER A 495 -11.77 -43.75 -7.08
CA SER A 495 -12.07 -44.87 -7.99
C SER A 495 -12.92 -44.29 -9.14
N ARG A 496 -12.32 -44.14 -10.30
CA ARG A 496 -13.07 -44.05 -11.54
C ARG A 496 -13.78 -45.40 -11.75
N VAL A 497 -15.07 -45.34 -11.82
CA VAL A 497 -15.90 -46.26 -12.60
C VAL A 497 -16.63 -45.41 -13.62
#